data_ea70296b30aa30935371897d10ab83d5
#
_entry.id   ea70296b30aa30935371897d10ab83d5
#
_cell.length_a   1.000
_cell.length_b   1.000
_cell.length_c   1.000
_cell.angle_alpha   90.00
_cell.angle_beta   90.00
_cell.angle_gamma   90.00
#
_symmetry.space_group_name_H-M   'P 1'
#
loop_
_entity.id
_entity.type
_entity.pdbx_description
1 polymer ?
#
loop_
_entity_poly.entity_id
_entity_poly.type
_entity_poly.pdbx_seq_one_letter_code
_entity_poly.pdbx_strand_id
1 'polypeptide(L)'
;MQAYAAKLIDLIELKAENIARQWAADVMKHNRTPSYSSLPQDRVIERGVKFYRLFRQMSLADNSYEAAKTFSLRYAQECHRDKIPLHEAIYALILLRRNLWLYAEFQGVFVTALEKQQAVESLNRTILMYDYVSYQVIEKYQELINDDVDKKLGSIKTMMMNTPISGMKSIYKSGLMGILLLGACILTYYYHATLGTGVIFTHLLYIPIILASIWWGKKGIFVAIFLGVLILTSHALFLKAVPFVDDIIRALMFVVIGGVVGWLMDGIKKIEDLYKATI
;
A
#
# COMPACT_ATOMS: atom_id res chain seq x y z
N MET A 1 18.28 -42.16 17.85
CA MET A 1 17.93 -40.77 17.39
C MET A 1 16.40 -40.52 17.30
N GLN A 2 15.63 -41.44 16.75
CA GLN A 2 14.15 -41.28 16.60
C GLN A 2 13.35 -41.21 17.91
N ALA A 3 13.72 -41.97 18.94
CA ALA A 3 12.90 -42.07 20.17
C ALA A 3 12.84 -40.80 21.02
N TYR A 4 13.86 -39.95 20.91
CA TYR A 4 13.93 -38.73 21.75
C TYR A 4 13.20 -37.53 21.13
N ALA A 5 13.35 -37.37 19.82
CA ALA A 5 12.55 -36.41 19.06
C ALA A 5 11.03 -36.74 19.22
N ALA A 6 10.70 -38.04 19.25
CA ALA A 6 9.33 -38.49 19.49
C ALA A 6 8.77 -38.02 20.86
N LYS A 7 9.56 -38.16 21.95
CA LYS A 7 9.13 -37.75 23.31
C LYS A 7 8.85 -36.26 23.41
N LEU A 8 9.68 -35.42 22.78
CA LEU A 8 9.44 -33.98 22.72
C LEU A 8 8.17 -33.67 21.90
N ILE A 9 7.99 -34.32 20.75
CA ILE A 9 6.85 -34.12 19.88
C ILE A 9 5.55 -34.59 20.55
N ASP A 10 5.58 -35.76 21.21
CA ASP A 10 4.42 -36.26 21.98
C ASP A 10 4.02 -35.28 23.10
N LEU A 11 5.01 -34.71 23.80
CA LEU A 11 4.73 -33.70 24.83
C LEU A 11 4.07 -32.46 24.21
N ILE A 12 4.58 -31.97 23.09
CA ILE A 12 4.06 -30.76 22.44
C ILE A 12 2.63 -30.96 21.97
N GLU A 13 2.31 -32.11 21.36
CA GLU A 13 0.96 -32.43 20.91
C GLU A 13 0.00 -32.57 22.09
N LEU A 14 0.40 -33.31 23.13
CA LEU A 14 -0.42 -33.52 24.34
C LEU A 14 -0.70 -32.22 25.08
N LYS A 15 0.26 -31.30 25.09
CA LYS A 15 0.17 -30.03 25.83
C LYS A 15 -0.02 -28.81 24.91
N ALA A 16 -0.40 -29.02 23.66
CA ALA A 16 -0.56 -27.98 22.64
C ALA A 16 -1.38 -26.79 23.14
N GLU A 17 -2.49 -27.06 23.85
CA GLU A 17 -3.36 -26.00 24.37
C GLU A 17 -2.70 -25.20 25.49
N ASN A 18 -1.99 -25.85 26.41
CA ASN A 18 -1.29 -25.17 27.50
C ASN A 18 -0.19 -24.26 26.98
N ILE A 19 0.62 -24.76 26.03
CA ILE A 19 1.69 -24.00 25.40
C ILE A 19 1.12 -22.82 24.60
N ALA A 20 0.02 -23.06 23.89
CA ALA A 20 -0.65 -22.01 23.11
C ALA A 20 -1.25 -20.90 24.00
N ARG A 21 -1.78 -21.25 25.17
CA ARG A 21 -2.27 -20.26 26.17
C ARG A 21 -1.12 -19.38 26.70
N GLN A 22 0.04 -19.97 27.00
CA GLN A 22 1.22 -19.22 27.43
C GLN A 22 1.70 -18.30 26.32
N TRP A 23 1.84 -18.83 25.11
CA TRP A 23 2.20 -18.03 23.93
C TRP A 23 1.21 -16.89 23.68
N ALA A 24 -0.11 -17.15 23.76
CA ALA A 24 -1.11 -16.12 23.57
C ALA A 24 -0.98 -15.01 24.62
N ALA A 25 -0.74 -15.36 25.90
CA ALA A 25 -0.51 -14.38 26.95
C ALA A 25 0.74 -13.53 26.70
N ASP A 26 1.82 -14.15 26.19
CA ASP A 26 3.06 -13.44 25.85
C ASP A 26 2.87 -12.51 24.65
N VAL A 27 2.34 -13.02 23.53
CA VAL A 27 2.19 -12.25 22.30
C VAL A 27 1.24 -11.08 22.42
N MET A 28 0.16 -11.24 23.20
CA MET A 28 -0.82 -10.17 23.42
C MET A 28 -0.31 -9.03 24.32
N LYS A 29 0.68 -9.31 25.17
CA LYS A 29 1.27 -8.31 26.08
C LYS A 29 2.60 -7.72 25.57
N HIS A 30 3.15 -8.28 24.51
CA HIS A 30 4.49 -7.92 24.06
C HIS A 30 4.51 -6.62 23.27
N ASN A 31 5.43 -5.71 23.59
CA ASN A 31 5.55 -4.40 22.94
C ASN A 31 5.83 -4.45 21.41
N ARG A 32 6.35 -5.59 20.92
CA ARG A 32 6.66 -5.80 19.49
C ARG A 32 5.53 -6.44 18.71
N THR A 33 4.41 -6.75 19.37
CA THR A 33 3.22 -7.36 18.77
C THR A 33 1.94 -6.65 19.23
N PRO A 34 1.88 -5.31 19.17
CA PRO A 34 0.75 -4.55 19.70
C PRO A 34 -0.58 -4.88 19.00
N SER A 35 -0.57 -5.28 17.73
CA SER A 35 -1.79 -5.65 16.99
C SER A 35 -2.49 -6.87 17.57
N TYR A 36 -1.77 -7.78 18.24
CA TYR A 36 -2.36 -8.95 18.86
C TYR A 36 -3.22 -8.63 20.08
N SER A 37 -2.96 -7.52 20.78
CA SER A 37 -3.74 -7.09 21.95
C SER A 37 -5.20 -6.78 21.64
N SER A 38 -5.51 -6.42 20.38
CA SER A 38 -6.86 -6.11 19.92
C SER A 38 -7.67 -7.32 19.47
N LEU A 39 -7.02 -8.49 19.37
CA LEU A 39 -7.69 -9.72 18.92
C LEU A 39 -8.37 -10.45 20.09
N PRO A 40 -9.46 -11.20 19.84
CA PRO A 40 -10.03 -12.10 20.82
C PRO A 40 -9.01 -13.16 21.26
N GLN A 41 -8.85 -13.34 22.56
CA GLN A 41 -7.86 -14.27 23.14
C GLN A 41 -8.02 -15.69 22.62
N ASP A 42 -9.24 -16.18 22.49
CA ASP A 42 -9.52 -17.54 22.00
C ASP A 42 -9.02 -17.74 20.57
N ARG A 43 -9.13 -16.71 19.73
CA ARG A 43 -8.64 -16.75 18.35
C ARG A 43 -7.11 -16.83 18.30
N VAL A 44 -6.43 -16.12 19.18
CA VAL A 44 -4.96 -16.18 19.30
C VAL A 44 -4.55 -17.57 19.79
N ILE A 45 -5.20 -18.10 20.83
CA ILE A 45 -4.94 -19.45 21.35
C ILE A 45 -5.13 -20.50 20.26
N GLU A 46 -6.26 -20.46 19.53
CA GLU A 46 -6.55 -21.40 18.43
C GLU A 46 -5.44 -21.41 17.37
N ARG A 47 -4.88 -20.25 17.04
CA ARG A 47 -3.76 -20.12 16.09
C ARG A 47 -2.51 -20.85 16.59
N GLY A 48 -2.16 -20.72 17.86
CA GLY A 48 -1.07 -21.44 18.50
C GLY A 48 -1.33 -22.95 18.57
N VAL A 49 -2.54 -23.37 18.94
CA VAL A 49 -2.95 -24.78 18.99
C VAL A 49 -2.82 -25.45 17.63
N LYS A 50 -3.25 -24.79 16.54
CA LYS A 50 -3.10 -25.29 15.16
C LYS A 50 -1.63 -25.59 14.83
N PHE A 51 -0.74 -24.69 15.22
CA PHE A 51 0.69 -24.90 14.99
C PHE A 51 1.21 -26.11 15.76
N TYR A 52 1.00 -26.17 17.06
CA TYR A 52 1.55 -27.23 17.90
C TYR A 52 0.98 -28.61 17.56
N ARG A 53 -0.28 -28.71 17.14
CA ARG A 53 -0.87 -29.98 16.65
C ARG A 53 -0.29 -30.46 15.32
N LEU A 54 0.15 -29.54 14.47
CA LEU A 54 0.82 -29.88 13.21
C LEU A 54 2.31 -30.13 13.38
N PHE A 55 2.86 -29.93 14.58
CA PHE A 55 4.30 -29.97 14.83
C PHE A 55 4.92 -31.33 14.46
N ARG A 56 4.23 -32.45 14.76
CA ARG A 56 4.68 -33.80 14.35
C ARG A 56 4.80 -33.92 12.84
N GLN A 57 3.79 -33.50 12.10
CA GLN A 57 3.79 -33.58 10.64
C GLN A 57 4.92 -32.73 10.03
N MET A 58 5.14 -31.54 10.59
CA MET A 58 6.22 -30.63 10.15
C MET A 58 7.61 -31.14 10.54
N SER A 59 7.75 -32.02 11.56
CA SER A 59 9.04 -32.43 12.09
C SER A 59 9.47 -33.83 11.65
N LEU A 60 8.55 -34.75 11.41
CA LEU A 60 8.84 -36.19 11.20
C LEU A 60 8.28 -36.78 9.91
N ALA A 61 7.32 -36.15 9.25
CA ALA A 61 6.73 -36.70 8.04
C ALA A 61 7.70 -36.61 6.84
N ASP A 62 7.61 -37.56 5.92
CA ASP A 62 8.35 -37.52 4.65
C ASP A 62 8.03 -36.25 3.85
N ASN A 63 6.80 -35.69 4.04
CA ASN A 63 6.33 -34.42 3.47
C ASN A 63 6.34 -33.26 4.49
N SER A 64 7.32 -33.20 5.38
CA SER A 64 7.43 -32.17 6.42
C SER A 64 7.39 -30.74 5.86
N TYR A 65 7.99 -30.49 4.72
CA TYR A 65 7.99 -29.21 4.02
C TYR A 65 6.60 -28.81 3.52
N GLU A 66 5.79 -29.74 3.02
CA GLU A 66 4.44 -29.46 2.56
C GLU A 66 3.50 -29.11 3.72
N ALA A 67 3.62 -29.80 4.84
CA ALA A 67 2.87 -29.49 6.06
C ALA A 67 3.23 -28.10 6.60
N ALA A 68 4.54 -27.78 6.64
CA ALA A 68 5.04 -26.46 7.05
C ALA A 68 4.58 -25.36 6.09
N LYS A 69 4.61 -25.59 4.78
CA LYS A 69 4.14 -24.68 3.74
C LYS A 69 2.64 -24.40 3.90
N THR A 70 1.83 -25.46 4.03
CA THR A 70 0.36 -25.34 4.20
C THR A 70 0.02 -24.51 5.44
N PHE A 71 0.70 -24.74 6.56
CA PHE A 71 0.55 -23.92 7.75
C PHE A 71 0.92 -22.47 7.49
N SER A 72 2.09 -22.22 6.88
CA SER A 72 2.63 -20.89 6.64
C SER A 72 1.70 -20.04 5.76
N LEU A 73 1.17 -20.63 4.69
CA LEU A 73 0.24 -19.95 3.78
C LEU A 73 -1.04 -19.53 4.52
N ARG A 74 -1.60 -20.44 5.32
CA ARG A 74 -2.80 -20.14 6.13
C ARG A 74 -2.52 -19.09 7.18
N TYR A 75 -1.41 -19.20 7.90
CA TYR A 75 -1.00 -18.25 8.92
C TYR A 75 -0.81 -16.84 8.34
N ALA A 76 -0.13 -16.72 7.20
CA ALA A 76 0.04 -15.45 6.51
C ALA A 76 -1.30 -14.82 6.11
N GLN A 77 -2.23 -15.61 5.54
CA GLN A 77 -3.57 -15.15 5.17
C GLN A 77 -4.38 -14.70 6.39
N GLU A 78 -4.32 -15.45 7.50
CA GLU A 78 -5.00 -15.08 8.75
C GLU A 78 -4.43 -13.78 9.32
N CYS A 79 -3.10 -13.62 9.37
CA CYS A 79 -2.47 -12.40 9.85
C CYS A 79 -2.80 -11.20 8.96
N HIS A 80 -2.73 -11.36 7.65
CA HIS A 80 -3.07 -10.29 6.69
C HIS A 80 -4.53 -9.85 6.82
N ARG A 81 -5.49 -10.81 6.91
CA ARG A 81 -6.91 -10.53 7.13
C ARG A 81 -7.15 -9.76 8.43
N ASP A 82 -6.41 -10.10 9.49
CA ASP A 82 -6.51 -9.48 10.81
C ASP A 82 -5.71 -8.17 10.90
N LYS A 83 -5.13 -7.71 9.78
CA LYS A 83 -4.32 -6.50 9.67
C LYS A 83 -3.11 -6.48 10.61
N ILE A 84 -2.55 -7.64 10.93
CA ILE A 84 -1.32 -7.78 11.71
C ILE A 84 -0.16 -7.47 10.78
N PRO A 85 0.72 -6.51 11.07
CA PRO A 85 1.89 -6.23 10.23
C PRO A 85 2.82 -7.43 10.10
N LEU A 86 3.52 -7.59 8.96
CA LEU A 86 4.41 -8.71 8.71
C LEU A 86 5.45 -8.92 9.82
N HIS A 87 6.08 -7.83 10.29
CA HIS A 87 7.10 -7.92 11.33
C HIS A 87 6.53 -8.43 12.67
N GLU A 88 5.27 -8.09 13.00
CA GLU A 88 4.60 -8.63 14.18
C GLU A 88 4.24 -10.12 14.00
N ALA A 89 3.77 -10.50 12.81
CA ALA A 89 3.48 -11.89 12.50
C ALA A 89 4.74 -12.78 12.63
N ILE A 90 5.88 -12.33 12.11
CA ILE A 90 7.16 -13.03 12.25
C ILE A 90 7.63 -13.06 13.71
N TYR A 91 7.49 -11.94 14.44
CA TYR A 91 7.88 -11.93 15.85
C TYR A 91 7.00 -12.87 16.70
N ALA A 92 5.73 -12.99 16.38
CA ALA A 92 4.82 -13.95 17.03
C ALA A 92 5.26 -15.41 16.79
N LEU A 93 5.80 -15.76 15.60
CA LEU A 93 6.41 -17.06 15.34
C LEU A 93 7.68 -17.29 16.17
N ILE A 94 8.51 -16.27 16.35
CA ILE A 94 9.67 -16.34 17.24
C ILE A 94 9.24 -16.62 18.69
N LEU A 95 8.21 -15.93 19.19
CA LEU A 95 7.65 -16.19 20.51
C LEU A 95 7.03 -17.59 20.60
N LEU A 96 6.42 -18.10 19.54
CA LEU A 96 5.84 -19.44 19.47
C LEU A 96 6.91 -20.51 19.63
N ARG A 97 8.07 -20.39 18.94
CA ARG A 97 9.25 -21.23 19.12
C ARG A 97 9.81 -21.15 20.54
N ARG A 98 9.94 -19.92 21.06
CA ARG A 98 10.45 -19.69 22.40
C ARG A 98 9.59 -20.38 23.47
N ASN A 99 8.27 -20.21 23.41
CA ASN A 99 7.35 -20.82 24.38
C ASN A 99 7.40 -22.36 24.33
N LEU A 100 7.58 -22.96 23.16
CA LEU A 100 7.77 -24.39 23.03
C LEU A 100 8.98 -24.89 23.83
N TRP A 101 10.14 -24.23 23.66
CA TRP A 101 11.38 -24.65 24.33
C TRP A 101 11.36 -24.36 25.83
N LEU A 102 10.84 -23.23 26.27
CA LEU A 102 10.65 -22.92 27.70
C LEU A 102 9.74 -23.94 28.39
N TYR A 103 8.67 -24.35 27.70
CA TYR A 103 7.77 -25.35 28.24
C TYR A 103 8.45 -26.73 28.36
N ALA A 104 9.21 -27.14 27.35
CA ALA A 104 9.94 -28.41 27.36
C ALA A 104 11.01 -28.42 28.46
N GLU A 105 11.73 -27.33 28.69
CA GLU A 105 12.71 -27.17 29.76
C GLU A 105 12.04 -27.25 31.14
N PHE A 106 10.96 -26.51 31.33
CA PHE A 106 10.20 -26.49 32.59
C PHE A 106 9.64 -27.88 32.96
N GLN A 107 9.23 -28.69 31.98
CA GLN A 107 8.76 -30.06 32.20
C GLN A 107 9.90 -31.05 32.45
N GLY A 108 11.14 -30.64 32.48
CA GLY A 108 12.29 -31.52 32.75
C GLY A 108 12.47 -32.63 31.73
N VAL A 109 12.15 -32.37 30.46
CA VAL A 109 12.27 -33.36 29.38
C VAL A 109 13.70 -33.81 29.16
N PHE A 110 14.70 -33.02 29.57
CA PHE A 110 16.13 -33.22 29.32
C PHE A 110 16.91 -33.35 30.62
N VAL A 111 16.82 -34.53 31.25
CA VAL A 111 17.43 -34.75 32.56
C VAL A 111 18.86 -35.32 32.46
N THR A 112 19.08 -36.33 31.63
CA THR A 112 20.38 -36.99 31.49
C THR A 112 21.32 -36.27 30.53
N ALA A 113 22.62 -36.52 30.63
CA ALA A 113 23.61 -35.94 29.73
C ALA A 113 23.36 -36.30 28.26
N LEU A 114 22.95 -37.55 27.98
CA LEU A 114 22.57 -38.02 26.66
C LEU A 114 21.36 -37.27 26.13
N GLU A 115 20.33 -37.10 26.96
CA GLU A 115 19.13 -36.36 26.61
C GLU A 115 19.45 -34.88 26.30
N LYS A 116 20.35 -34.24 27.04
CA LYS A 116 20.80 -32.86 26.78
C LYS A 116 21.50 -32.76 25.43
N GLN A 117 22.32 -33.72 25.06
CA GLN A 117 22.96 -33.74 23.75
C GLN A 117 21.95 -33.92 22.61
N GLN A 118 20.95 -34.75 22.78
CA GLN A 118 19.85 -34.92 21.82
C GLN A 118 18.94 -33.72 21.75
N ALA A 119 18.79 -32.96 22.84
CA ALA A 119 18.08 -31.69 22.87
C ALA A 119 18.68 -30.66 21.89
N VAL A 120 20.02 -30.59 21.82
CA VAL A 120 20.71 -29.68 20.88
C VAL A 120 20.36 -30.02 19.42
N GLU A 121 20.34 -31.30 19.07
CA GLU A 121 19.96 -31.73 17.73
C GLU A 121 18.47 -31.39 17.43
N SER A 122 17.58 -31.63 18.38
CA SER A 122 16.17 -31.31 18.25
C SER A 122 15.95 -29.79 18.15
N LEU A 123 16.74 -29.00 18.88
CA LEU A 123 16.72 -27.54 18.79
C LEU A 123 17.11 -27.05 17.39
N ASN A 124 18.21 -27.57 16.83
CA ASN A 124 18.67 -27.20 15.50
C ASN A 124 17.61 -27.53 14.42
N ARG A 125 16.99 -28.71 14.49
CA ARG A 125 15.89 -29.08 13.57
C ARG A 125 14.68 -28.16 13.72
N THR A 126 14.33 -27.81 14.96
CA THR A 126 13.25 -26.87 15.23
C THR A 126 13.56 -25.48 14.65
N ILE A 127 14.79 -25.02 14.79
CA ILE A 127 15.24 -23.73 14.21
C ILE A 127 15.05 -23.76 12.70
N LEU A 128 15.58 -24.79 12.02
CA LEU A 128 15.47 -24.92 10.56
C LEU A 128 14.01 -24.94 10.09
N MET A 129 13.13 -25.65 10.81
CA MET A 129 11.71 -25.68 10.48
C MET A 129 11.07 -24.30 10.63
N TYR A 130 11.36 -23.56 11.73
CA TYR A 130 10.81 -22.21 11.93
C TYR A 130 11.38 -21.21 10.91
N ASP A 131 12.63 -21.35 10.52
CA ASP A 131 13.23 -20.51 9.48
C ASP A 131 12.51 -20.73 8.15
N TYR A 132 12.22 -21.97 7.78
CA TYR A 132 11.44 -22.30 6.60
C TYR A 132 9.99 -21.77 6.68
N VAL A 133 9.31 -21.97 7.82
CA VAL A 133 7.97 -21.41 8.06
C VAL A 133 7.99 -19.90 7.90
N SER A 134 8.98 -19.23 8.51
CA SER A 134 9.10 -17.78 8.43
C SER A 134 9.32 -17.30 7.00
N TYR A 135 10.18 -17.98 6.24
CA TYR A 135 10.40 -17.69 4.82
C TYR A 135 9.10 -17.78 4.02
N GLN A 136 8.35 -18.87 4.16
CA GLN A 136 7.09 -19.08 3.45
C GLN A 136 6.01 -18.04 3.86
N VAL A 137 6.00 -17.64 5.12
CA VAL A 137 5.10 -16.58 5.60
C VAL A 137 5.45 -15.24 4.97
N ILE A 138 6.74 -14.89 4.90
CA ILE A 138 7.20 -13.64 4.29
C ILE A 138 6.83 -13.61 2.80
N GLU A 139 7.11 -14.69 2.07
CA GLU A 139 6.80 -14.80 0.64
C GLU A 139 5.30 -14.62 0.38
N LYS A 140 4.46 -15.37 1.12
CA LYS A 140 3.01 -15.26 0.96
C LYS A 140 2.45 -13.91 1.39
N TYR A 141 3.01 -13.31 2.43
CA TYR A 141 2.58 -12.00 2.90
C TYR A 141 2.90 -10.90 1.88
N GLN A 142 4.05 -10.99 1.23
CA GLN A 142 4.46 -10.10 0.14
C GLN A 142 3.50 -10.20 -1.05
N GLU A 143 3.13 -11.42 -1.44
CA GLU A 143 2.12 -11.67 -2.48
C GLU A 143 0.77 -10.99 -2.14
N LEU A 144 0.28 -11.19 -0.90
CA LEU A 144 -0.99 -10.60 -0.45
C LEU A 144 -0.96 -9.07 -0.44
N ILE A 145 0.17 -8.46 -0.04
CA ILE A 145 0.33 -7.01 -0.11
C ILE A 145 0.30 -6.51 -1.56
N ASN A 146 1.01 -7.20 -2.45
CA ASN A 146 1.03 -6.84 -3.87
C ASN A 146 -0.38 -6.93 -4.48
N ASP A 147 -1.12 -8.00 -4.20
CA ASP A 147 -2.52 -8.17 -4.64
C ASP A 147 -3.42 -7.03 -4.16
N ASP A 148 -3.25 -6.58 -2.91
CA ASP A 148 -4.03 -5.45 -2.38
C ASP A 148 -3.68 -4.13 -3.05
N VAL A 149 -2.40 -3.91 -3.34
CA VAL A 149 -1.93 -2.75 -4.10
C VAL A 149 -2.53 -2.77 -5.51
N ASP A 150 -2.49 -3.90 -6.17
CA ASP A 150 -3.02 -4.08 -7.53
C ASP A 150 -4.54 -3.84 -7.60
N LYS A 151 -5.29 -4.37 -6.64
CA LYS A 151 -6.73 -4.13 -6.52
C LYS A 151 -7.05 -2.65 -6.30
N LYS A 152 -6.30 -1.96 -5.43
CA LYS A 152 -6.47 -0.53 -5.19
C LYS A 152 -6.15 0.31 -6.42
N LEU A 153 -5.04 0.00 -7.10
CA LEU A 153 -4.67 0.65 -8.37
C LEU A 153 -5.73 0.42 -9.45
N GLY A 154 -6.22 -0.81 -9.58
CA GLY A 154 -7.31 -1.16 -10.50
C GLY A 154 -8.59 -0.37 -10.22
N SER A 155 -8.98 -0.22 -8.96
CA SER A 155 -10.16 0.57 -8.57
C SER A 155 -10.00 2.06 -8.87
N ILE A 156 -8.84 2.64 -8.59
CA ILE A 156 -8.52 4.04 -8.91
C ILE A 156 -8.55 4.25 -10.43
N LYS A 157 -7.97 3.32 -11.19
CA LYS A 157 -7.98 3.36 -12.66
C LYS A 157 -9.41 3.33 -13.20
N THR A 158 -10.27 2.44 -12.68
CA THR A 158 -11.67 2.34 -13.09
C THR A 158 -12.43 3.63 -12.75
N MET A 159 -12.21 4.22 -11.58
CA MET A 159 -12.77 5.52 -11.22
C MET A 159 -12.32 6.63 -12.18
N MET A 160 -11.02 6.69 -12.51
CA MET A 160 -10.49 7.69 -13.44
C MET A 160 -11.01 7.50 -14.87
N MET A 161 -11.16 6.25 -15.33
CA MET A 161 -11.68 5.96 -16.67
C MET A 161 -13.18 6.23 -16.79
N ASN A 162 -13.95 6.09 -15.71
CA ASN A 162 -15.40 6.33 -15.68
C ASN A 162 -15.76 7.80 -15.41
N THR A 163 -14.77 8.68 -15.20
CA THR A 163 -15.07 10.12 -15.16
C THR A 163 -15.49 10.57 -16.58
N PRO A 164 -16.61 11.31 -16.70
CA PRO A 164 -17.11 11.77 -18.03
C PRO A 164 -16.07 12.61 -18.79
N ILE A 165 -15.07 13.13 -18.08
CA ILE A 165 -14.00 13.96 -18.64
C ILE A 165 -12.92 13.13 -19.35
N SER A 166 -12.59 11.90 -18.87
CA SER A 166 -11.53 11.08 -19.47
C SER A 166 -11.97 10.29 -20.70
N GLY A 167 -13.23 9.87 -20.73
CA GLY A 167 -13.82 9.06 -21.83
C GLY A 167 -14.18 9.83 -23.11
N MET A 168 -14.10 11.18 -23.09
CA MET A 168 -14.41 11.97 -24.27
C MET A 168 -13.43 11.72 -25.43
N LYS A 169 -13.96 11.45 -26.64
CA LYS A 169 -13.14 11.37 -27.86
C LYS A 169 -12.34 12.66 -28.03
N SER A 170 -11.13 12.56 -28.61
CA SER A 170 -10.21 13.68 -28.79
C SER A 170 -10.86 14.89 -29.47
N ILE A 171 -11.77 14.64 -30.43
CA ILE A 171 -12.46 15.70 -31.17
C ILE A 171 -13.37 16.56 -30.27
N TYR A 172 -14.06 15.92 -29.28
CA TYR A 172 -14.91 16.66 -28.34
C TYR A 172 -14.07 17.48 -27.34
N LYS A 173 -12.89 16.96 -26.93
CA LYS A 173 -11.96 17.71 -26.08
C LYS A 173 -11.47 18.97 -26.77
N SER A 174 -11.07 18.86 -28.03
CA SER A 174 -10.63 20.02 -28.83
C SER A 174 -11.77 20.99 -29.13
N GLY A 175 -12.97 20.50 -29.42
CA GLY A 175 -14.14 21.32 -29.63
C GLY A 175 -14.56 22.11 -28.38
N LEU A 176 -14.63 21.42 -27.23
CA LEU A 176 -14.95 22.07 -25.96
C LEU A 176 -13.88 23.10 -25.56
N MET A 177 -12.59 22.79 -25.79
CA MET A 177 -11.51 23.75 -25.53
C MET A 177 -11.65 24.98 -26.42
N GLY A 178 -11.99 24.81 -27.71
CA GLY A 178 -12.25 25.94 -28.62
C GLY A 178 -13.37 26.84 -28.11
N ILE A 179 -14.49 26.27 -27.63
CA ILE A 179 -15.60 27.03 -27.06
C ILE A 179 -15.16 27.78 -25.80
N LEU A 180 -14.40 27.12 -24.91
CA LEU A 180 -13.90 27.77 -23.69
C LEU A 180 -12.93 28.92 -23.99
N LEU A 181 -12.05 28.77 -24.99
CA LEU A 181 -11.13 29.85 -25.41
C LEU A 181 -11.87 31.01 -26.08
N LEU A 182 -12.85 30.72 -26.90
CA LEU A 182 -13.71 31.77 -27.49
C LEU A 182 -14.48 32.54 -26.38
N GLY A 183 -15.06 31.82 -25.42
CA GLY A 183 -15.70 32.41 -24.26
C GLY A 183 -14.73 33.27 -23.44
N ALA A 184 -13.49 32.81 -23.24
CA ALA A 184 -12.43 33.57 -22.57
C ALA A 184 -12.10 34.86 -23.32
N CYS A 185 -11.99 34.84 -24.65
CA CYS A 185 -11.74 36.04 -25.46
C CYS A 185 -12.89 37.06 -25.34
N ILE A 186 -14.12 36.58 -25.48
CA ILE A 186 -15.32 37.44 -25.36
C ILE A 186 -15.40 38.06 -23.95
N LEU A 187 -15.15 37.24 -22.93
CA LEU A 187 -15.20 37.70 -21.54
C LEU A 187 -14.12 38.75 -21.24
N THR A 188 -12.88 38.50 -21.71
CA THR A 188 -11.76 39.44 -21.54
C THR A 188 -12.05 40.77 -22.24
N TYR A 189 -12.55 40.71 -23.48
CA TYR A 189 -12.93 41.92 -24.22
C TYR A 189 -14.03 42.70 -23.48
N TYR A 190 -15.11 42.06 -23.06
CA TYR A 190 -16.22 42.68 -22.38
C TYR A 190 -15.81 43.37 -21.07
N TYR A 191 -15.03 42.69 -20.23
CA TYR A 191 -14.60 43.26 -18.96
C TYR A 191 -13.57 44.39 -19.13
N HIS A 192 -12.61 44.25 -20.04
CA HIS A 192 -11.58 45.26 -20.25
C HIS A 192 -12.09 46.48 -21.06
N ALA A 193 -12.82 46.24 -22.15
CA ALA A 193 -13.26 47.29 -23.04
C ALA A 193 -14.54 48.02 -22.56
N THR A 194 -15.46 47.31 -21.87
CA THR A 194 -16.77 47.86 -21.51
C THR A 194 -16.86 48.23 -20.04
N LEU A 195 -16.35 47.39 -19.13
CA LEU A 195 -16.46 47.60 -17.70
C LEU A 195 -15.24 48.25 -17.05
N GLY A 196 -14.11 48.25 -17.72
CA GLY A 196 -12.85 48.83 -17.21
C GLY A 196 -12.31 48.13 -15.93
N THR A 197 -12.74 46.89 -15.68
CA THR A 197 -12.35 46.13 -14.48
C THR A 197 -11.74 44.78 -14.87
N GLY A 198 -10.65 44.36 -14.20
CA GLY A 198 -9.91 43.14 -14.56
C GLY A 198 -9.96 41.99 -13.53
N VAL A 199 -10.65 42.19 -12.37
CA VAL A 199 -10.34 41.34 -11.22
C VAL A 199 -11.14 40.03 -11.16
N ILE A 200 -12.43 40.03 -11.41
CA ILE A 200 -13.33 38.91 -11.08
C ILE A 200 -13.31 37.82 -12.15
N PHE A 201 -13.32 38.17 -13.43
CA PHE A 201 -13.44 37.21 -14.53
C PHE A 201 -12.17 36.33 -14.74
N THR A 202 -11.01 36.84 -14.31
CA THR A 202 -9.73 36.12 -14.51
C THR A 202 -9.68 34.77 -13.81
N HIS A 203 -10.46 34.60 -12.73
CA HIS A 203 -10.56 33.29 -12.07
C HIS A 203 -11.26 32.23 -12.93
N LEU A 204 -12.16 32.62 -13.83
CA LEU A 204 -12.82 31.72 -14.76
C LEU A 204 -11.81 31.16 -15.81
N LEU A 205 -10.74 31.88 -16.08
CA LEU A 205 -9.71 31.45 -17.04
C LEU A 205 -8.85 30.29 -16.53
N TYR A 206 -8.86 29.99 -15.22
CA TYR A 206 -8.22 28.78 -14.69
C TYR A 206 -8.91 27.49 -15.18
N ILE A 207 -10.21 27.53 -15.48
CA ILE A 207 -10.96 26.34 -15.93
C ILE A 207 -10.35 25.76 -17.22
N PRO A 208 -10.22 26.51 -18.32
CA PRO A 208 -9.58 25.99 -19.53
C PRO A 208 -8.12 25.60 -19.34
N ILE A 209 -7.35 26.28 -18.47
CA ILE A 209 -5.95 25.94 -18.17
C ILE A 209 -5.85 24.57 -17.51
N ILE A 210 -6.65 24.33 -16.45
CA ILE A 210 -6.67 23.08 -15.71
C ILE A 210 -7.14 21.93 -16.62
N LEU A 211 -8.22 22.13 -17.38
CA LEU A 211 -8.73 21.12 -18.31
C LEU A 211 -7.72 20.79 -19.41
N ALA A 212 -7.04 21.77 -19.99
CA ALA A 212 -5.99 21.55 -20.97
C ALA A 212 -4.83 20.72 -20.40
N SER A 213 -4.40 21.04 -19.18
CA SER A 213 -3.34 20.34 -18.48
C SER A 213 -3.72 18.89 -18.13
N ILE A 214 -4.98 18.64 -17.74
CA ILE A 214 -5.51 17.29 -17.50
C ILE A 214 -5.53 16.46 -18.79
N TRP A 215 -6.00 17.06 -19.91
CA TRP A 215 -6.16 16.31 -21.17
C TRP A 215 -4.84 16.08 -21.90
N TRP A 216 -3.99 17.11 -21.96
CA TRP A 216 -2.76 17.10 -22.79
C TRP A 216 -1.46 17.12 -21.99
N GLY A 217 -1.52 17.03 -20.65
CA GLY A 217 -0.34 17.02 -19.77
C GLY A 217 0.45 18.33 -19.92
N LYS A 218 1.77 18.24 -20.02
CA LYS A 218 2.65 19.42 -20.20
C LYS A 218 2.29 20.29 -21.41
N LYS A 219 1.67 19.73 -22.45
CA LYS A 219 1.23 20.52 -23.62
C LYS A 219 0.09 21.49 -23.27
N GLY A 220 -0.64 21.29 -22.17
CA GLY A 220 -1.63 22.21 -21.66
C GLY A 220 -1.09 23.61 -21.31
N ILE A 221 0.24 23.73 -21.09
CA ILE A 221 0.90 25.01 -20.83
C ILE A 221 0.72 26.02 -21.98
N PHE A 222 0.54 25.56 -23.21
CA PHE A 222 0.30 26.46 -24.35
C PHE A 222 -1.02 27.23 -24.21
N VAL A 223 -2.05 26.62 -23.59
CA VAL A 223 -3.30 27.30 -23.30
C VAL A 223 -3.11 28.37 -22.21
N ALA A 224 -2.31 28.07 -21.19
CA ALA A 224 -1.98 29.04 -20.13
C ALA A 224 -1.21 30.25 -20.68
N ILE A 225 -0.22 30.00 -21.55
CA ILE A 225 0.54 31.07 -22.23
C ILE A 225 -0.37 31.92 -23.11
N PHE A 226 -1.24 31.27 -23.91
CA PHE A 226 -2.19 31.97 -24.77
C PHE A 226 -3.11 32.91 -23.96
N LEU A 227 -3.70 32.43 -22.86
CA LEU A 227 -4.57 33.23 -22.01
C LEU A 227 -3.81 34.32 -21.25
N GLY A 228 -2.55 34.07 -20.85
CA GLY A 228 -1.68 35.08 -20.27
C GLY A 228 -1.40 36.22 -21.25
N VAL A 229 -1.03 35.88 -22.48
CA VAL A 229 -0.81 36.87 -23.55
C VAL A 229 -2.10 37.64 -23.87
N LEU A 230 -3.25 36.94 -23.88
CA LEU A 230 -4.57 37.57 -24.12
C LEU A 230 -4.87 38.64 -23.08
N ILE A 231 -4.65 38.37 -21.79
CA ILE A 231 -4.88 39.34 -20.73
C ILE A 231 -3.93 40.54 -20.87
N LEU A 232 -2.64 40.31 -21.06
CA LEU A 232 -1.64 41.37 -21.16
C LEU A 232 -1.88 42.28 -22.37
N THR A 233 -2.19 41.69 -23.53
CA THR A 233 -2.55 42.48 -24.74
C THR A 233 -3.83 43.27 -24.59
N SER A 234 -4.86 42.65 -24.03
CA SER A 234 -6.13 43.32 -23.74
C SER A 234 -5.96 44.48 -22.75
N HIS A 235 -5.16 44.31 -21.69
CA HIS A 235 -4.81 45.37 -20.76
C HIS A 235 -4.12 46.53 -21.45
N ALA A 236 -3.09 46.25 -22.25
CA ALA A 236 -2.33 47.27 -22.97
C ALA A 236 -3.18 48.09 -23.95
N LEU A 237 -4.25 47.48 -24.51
CA LEU A 237 -5.14 48.16 -25.44
C LEU A 237 -6.23 48.99 -24.75
N PHE A 238 -6.81 48.50 -23.67
CA PHE A 238 -8.04 49.05 -23.08
C PHE A 238 -7.86 49.67 -21.70
N LEU A 239 -6.89 49.27 -20.87
CA LEU A 239 -6.76 49.61 -19.45
C LEU A 239 -5.54 50.49 -19.16
N LYS A 240 -5.30 51.53 -19.93
CA LYS A 240 -4.07 52.39 -19.80
C LYS A 240 -3.93 53.10 -18.44
N ALA A 241 -4.98 53.22 -17.66
CA ALA A 241 -5.00 53.95 -16.37
C ALA A 241 -4.85 53.04 -15.13
N VAL A 242 -4.81 51.72 -15.32
CA VAL A 242 -4.74 50.74 -14.23
C VAL A 242 -3.31 50.14 -14.14
N PRO A 243 -2.79 49.79 -12.94
CA PRO A 243 -1.46 49.20 -12.82
C PRO A 243 -1.34 47.88 -13.58
N PHE A 244 -0.36 47.77 -14.45
CA PHE A 244 -0.09 46.60 -15.29
C PHE A 244 0.47 45.38 -14.53
N VAL A 245 0.96 45.63 -13.32
CA VAL A 245 1.66 44.62 -12.49
C VAL A 245 0.73 43.47 -12.10
N ASP A 246 -0.54 43.74 -11.79
CA ASP A 246 -1.51 42.71 -11.38
C ASP A 246 -1.76 41.70 -12.49
N ASP A 247 -1.81 42.12 -13.75
CA ASP A 247 -2.05 41.23 -14.88
C ASP A 247 -0.80 40.45 -15.28
N ILE A 248 0.40 41.01 -15.04
CA ILE A 248 1.66 40.25 -15.17
C ILE A 248 1.67 39.11 -14.14
N ILE A 249 1.32 39.40 -12.88
CA ILE A 249 1.27 38.37 -11.81
C ILE A 249 0.27 37.27 -12.19
N ARG A 250 -0.93 37.64 -12.69
CA ARG A 250 -1.95 36.68 -13.14
C ARG A 250 -1.47 35.84 -14.31
N ALA A 251 -0.86 36.43 -15.33
CA ALA A 251 -0.30 35.70 -16.46
C ALA A 251 0.78 34.70 -16.02
N LEU A 252 1.63 35.11 -15.07
CA LEU A 252 2.63 34.24 -14.48
C LEU A 252 1.99 33.08 -13.71
N MET A 253 0.95 33.37 -12.92
CA MET A 253 0.18 32.34 -12.19
C MET A 253 -0.47 31.33 -13.14
N PHE A 254 -0.98 31.73 -14.29
CA PHE A 254 -1.53 30.83 -15.32
C PHE A 254 -0.48 29.82 -15.78
N VAL A 255 0.72 30.29 -16.07
CA VAL A 255 1.82 29.44 -16.53
C VAL A 255 2.27 28.49 -15.42
N VAL A 256 2.38 28.96 -14.17
CA VAL A 256 2.76 28.14 -13.03
C VAL A 256 1.71 27.03 -12.81
N ILE A 257 0.42 27.39 -12.74
CA ILE A 257 -0.65 26.40 -12.51
C ILE A 257 -0.72 25.40 -13.66
N GLY A 258 -0.71 25.87 -14.91
CA GLY A 258 -0.71 25.00 -16.08
C GLY A 258 0.48 24.06 -16.10
N GLY A 259 1.67 24.57 -15.75
CA GLY A 259 2.90 23.78 -15.66
C GLY A 259 2.85 22.72 -14.56
N VAL A 260 2.46 23.09 -13.34
CA VAL A 260 2.38 22.16 -12.21
C VAL A 260 1.33 21.06 -12.46
N VAL A 261 0.13 21.43 -12.88
CA VAL A 261 -0.94 20.44 -13.19
C VAL A 261 -0.52 19.54 -14.35
N GLY A 262 0.08 20.09 -15.40
CA GLY A 262 0.56 19.33 -16.55
C GLY A 262 1.69 18.35 -16.16
N TRP A 263 2.62 18.78 -15.32
CA TRP A 263 3.71 17.94 -14.83
C TRP A 263 3.18 16.78 -13.96
N LEU A 264 2.23 17.06 -13.05
CA LEU A 264 1.58 16.02 -12.24
C LEU A 264 0.84 15.00 -13.10
N MET A 265 0.10 15.45 -14.12
CA MET A 265 -0.64 14.55 -15.02
C MET A 265 0.28 13.67 -15.86
N ASP A 266 1.42 14.20 -16.33
CA ASP A 266 2.41 13.39 -17.03
C ASP A 266 3.11 12.39 -16.09
N GLY A 267 3.33 12.76 -14.82
CA GLY A 267 3.83 11.86 -13.80
C GLY A 267 2.87 10.68 -13.57
N ILE A 268 1.58 10.94 -13.44
CA ILE A 268 0.54 9.91 -13.28
C ILE A 268 0.52 8.97 -14.49
N LYS A 269 0.57 9.50 -15.72
CA LYS A 269 0.62 8.69 -16.96
C LYS A 269 1.88 7.81 -17.00
N LYS A 270 3.03 8.35 -16.61
CA LYS A 270 4.28 7.58 -16.60
C LYS A 270 4.24 6.43 -15.60
N ILE A 271 3.65 6.64 -14.41
CA ILE A 271 3.43 5.56 -13.43
C ILE A 271 2.50 4.49 -14.01
N GLU A 272 1.43 4.89 -14.70
CA GLU A 272 0.51 3.97 -15.37
C GLU A 272 1.20 3.13 -16.45
N ASP A 273 2.07 3.76 -17.25
CA ASP A 273 2.81 3.07 -18.32
C ASP A 273 3.87 2.10 -17.77
N LEU A 274 4.57 2.49 -16.70
CA LEU A 274 5.52 1.60 -16.00
C LEU A 274 4.80 0.38 -15.41
N TYR A 275 3.64 0.59 -14.78
CA TYR A 275 2.84 -0.50 -14.25
C TYR A 275 2.37 -1.48 -15.33
N LYS A 276 1.93 -0.98 -16.51
CA LYS A 276 1.54 -1.82 -17.65
C LYS A 276 2.69 -2.63 -18.26
N ALA A 277 3.93 -2.14 -18.11
CA ALA A 277 5.12 -2.83 -18.63
C ALA A 277 5.64 -3.92 -17.68
N THR A 278 5.16 -3.96 -16.42
CA THR A 278 5.62 -4.89 -15.37
C THR A 278 4.66 -6.09 -15.21
N ILE A 279 3.48 -6.05 -15.85
CA ILE A 279 2.50 -7.13 -15.96
C ILE A 279 2.60 -7.79 -17.33
#